data_232c2b065fdd42e83f2d00e780c4b419
#
_entry.id   232c2b065fdd42e83f2d00e780c4b419
#
_cell.length_a   1.000
_cell.length_b   1.000
_cell.length_c   1.000
_cell.angle_alpha   90.00
_cell.angle_beta   90.00
_cell.angle_gamma   90.00
#
_symmetry.space_group_name_H-M   'P 1'
#
loop_
_entity.id
_entity.type
_entity.pdbx_description
1 polymer ?
#
loop_
_entity_poly.entity_id
_entity_poly.type
_entity_poly.pdbx_seq_one_letter_code
_entity_poly.pdbx_strand_id
1 'polypeptide(L)'
;MVTIAADVDIKYEEHVILHVIRMQDRPKNSATIARLMNRDDIPNIQYSLRKLETAGLIEKQRDKNSKTYSYTVSELGVKLTDEYYKVRAEILVKRLEEISEVSEKFEKASRFLSLLTGIYEEAARDSATITPLRDDEPGEPGTDS
;
A
#
# COMPACT_ATOMS: atom_id res chain seq x y z
N MET A 1 4.91 26.84 15.57
CA MET A 1 4.65 27.10 14.14
C MET A 1 5.63 26.26 13.37
N VAL A 2 5.20 25.09 12.89
CA VAL A 2 6.05 24.21 12.09
C VAL A 2 6.03 24.79 10.69
N THR A 3 7.13 25.37 10.27
CA THR A 3 7.34 25.79 8.89
C THR A 3 7.54 24.49 8.10
N ILE A 4 6.47 23.94 7.54
CA ILE A 4 6.60 22.90 6.54
C ILE A 4 7.46 23.51 5.46
N ALA A 5 8.61 22.90 5.17
CA ALA A 5 9.60 23.42 4.25
C ALA A 5 8.89 23.91 2.99
N ALA A 6 8.83 25.18 2.91
CA ALA A 6 8.44 26.13 1.93
C ALA A 6 8.11 25.58 0.53
N ASP A 7 7.09 26.16 -0.06
CA ASP A 7 6.89 26.36 -1.51
C ASP A 7 6.78 25.14 -2.44
N VAL A 8 6.66 23.94 -1.93
CA VAL A 8 6.30 22.81 -2.80
C VAL A 8 4.78 22.63 -2.74
N ASP A 9 4.09 23.23 -3.70
CA ASP A 9 2.63 23.08 -3.86
C ASP A 9 2.31 21.68 -4.40
N ILE A 10 2.31 20.71 -3.50
CA ILE A 10 1.85 19.34 -3.81
C ILE A 10 0.51 19.08 -3.12
N LYS A 11 -0.40 18.47 -3.88
CA LYS A 11 -1.72 18.10 -3.39
C LYS A 11 -1.64 16.86 -2.50
N TYR A 12 -2.71 16.57 -1.79
CA TYR A 12 -2.82 15.39 -0.94
C TYR A 12 -2.49 14.08 -1.67
N GLU A 13 -2.91 13.95 -2.93
CA GLU A 13 -2.64 12.77 -3.75
C GLU A 13 -1.14 12.56 -4.00
N GLU A 14 -0.43 13.63 -4.35
CA GLU A 14 1.02 13.58 -4.53
C GLU A 14 1.75 13.24 -3.22
N HIS A 15 1.26 13.75 -2.08
CA HIS A 15 1.75 13.35 -0.76
C HIS A 15 1.61 11.86 -0.50
N VAL A 16 0.44 11.28 -0.78
CA VAL A 16 0.20 9.85 -0.59
C VAL A 16 1.14 9.03 -1.47
N ILE A 17 1.30 9.40 -2.74
CA ILE A 17 2.22 8.72 -3.67
C ILE A 17 3.67 8.82 -3.16
N LEU A 18 4.10 9.98 -2.67
CA LEU A 18 5.43 10.17 -2.12
C LEU A 18 5.70 9.23 -0.92
N HIS A 19 4.73 9.10 -0.01
CA HIS A 19 4.81 8.16 1.11
C HIS A 19 4.86 6.70 0.63
N VAL A 20 4.09 6.33 -0.38
CA VAL A 20 4.10 4.97 -0.95
C VAL A 20 5.44 4.66 -1.59
N ILE A 21 6.07 5.63 -2.29
CA ILE A 21 7.42 5.46 -2.85
C ILE A 21 8.44 5.23 -1.74
N ARG A 22 8.34 5.96 -0.63
CA ARG A 22 9.25 5.84 0.52
C ARG A 22 9.11 4.51 1.27
N MET A 23 7.94 3.88 1.23
CA MET A 23 7.73 2.61 1.96
C MET A 23 8.77 1.56 1.57
N GLN A 24 9.40 0.94 2.59
CA GLN A 24 10.36 -0.17 2.45
C GLN A 24 11.67 0.18 1.72
N ASP A 25 12.01 1.46 1.51
CA ASP A 25 13.25 1.92 0.87
C ASP A 25 13.63 1.18 -0.42
N ARG A 26 12.63 0.82 -1.23
CA ARG A 26 12.82 0.10 -2.49
C ARG A 26 12.29 0.92 -3.66
N PRO A 27 13.02 0.97 -4.78
CA PRO A 27 12.51 1.58 -6.01
C PRO A 27 11.18 0.94 -6.43
N LYS A 28 10.21 1.75 -6.85
CA LYS A 28 8.89 1.29 -7.27
C LYS A 28 8.53 1.85 -8.63
N ASN A 29 8.04 1.02 -9.52
CA ASN A 29 7.46 1.47 -10.77
C ASN A 29 5.99 1.89 -10.59
N SER A 30 5.42 2.56 -11.60
CA SER A 30 4.03 3.05 -11.55
C SER A 30 3.01 1.96 -11.30
N ALA A 31 3.20 0.76 -11.84
CA ALA A 31 2.30 -0.38 -11.63
C ALA A 31 2.33 -0.88 -10.17
N THR A 32 3.52 -0.93 -9.57
CA THR A 32 3.67 -1.29 -8.16
C THR A 32 3.03 -0.24 -7.26
N ILE A 33 3.20 1.05 -7.56
CA ILE A 33 2.58 2.15 -6.81
C ILE A 33 1.05 2.04 -6.90
N ALA A 34 0.50 1.85 -8.11
CA ALA A 34 -0.93 1.65 -8.33
C ALA A 34 -1.49 0.51 -7.49
N ARG A 35 -0.83 -0.65 -7.51
CA ARG A 35 -1.23 -1.82 -6.74
C ARG A 35 -1.20 -1.55 -5.23
N LEU A 36 -0.17 -0.88 -4.71
CA LEU A 36 -0.08 -0.54 -3.29
C LEU A 36 -1.16 0.45 -2.85
N MET A 37 -1.63 1.29 -3.76
CA MET A 37 -2.73 2.23 -3.54
C MET A 37 -4.11 1.65 -3.82
N ASN A 38 -4.18 0.38 -4.27
CA ASN A 38 -5.41 -0.25 -4.75
C ASN A 38 -6.12 0.58 -5.83
N ARG A 39 -5.35 1.04 -6.82
CA ARG A 39 -5.80 1.89 -7.95
C ARG A 39 -5.40 1.27 -9.27
N ASP A 40 -6.18 1.57 -10.30
CA ASP A 40 -5.96 1.13 -11.69
C ASP A 40 -5.72 2.28 -12.69
N ASP A 41 -5.86 3.53 -12.23
CA ASP A 41 -5.72 4.74 -13.04
C ASP A 41 -4.25 5.15 -13.24
N ILE A 42 -3.48 4.29 -13.88
CA ILE A 42 -2.05 4.48 -14.17
C ILE A 42 -1.72 5.87 -14.75
N PRO A 43 -2.50 6.43 -15.70
CA PRO A 43 -2.21 7.76 -16.26
C PRO A 43 -2.17 8.87 -15.20
N ASN A 44 -3.07 8.86 -14.22
CA ASN A 44 -3.10 9.84 -13.14
C ASN A 44 -1.90 9.67 -12.19
N ILE A 45 -1.55 8.43 -11.88
CA ILE A 45 -0.35 8.14 -11.09
C ILE A 45 0.90 8.65 -11.81
N GLN A 46 1.03 8.41 -13.11
CA GLN A 46 2.15 8.92 -13.90
C GLN A 46 2.19 10.44 -13.97
N TYR A 47 1.03 11.09 -14.00
CA TYR A 47 0.95 12.55 -13.92
C TYR A 47 1.48 13.07 -12.58
N SER A 48 1.05 12.50 -11.47
CA SER A 48 1.53 12.85 -10.13
C SER A 48 3.02 12.55 -9.97
N LEU A 49 3.52 11.45 -10.53
CA LEU A 49 4.95 11.14 -10.52
C LEU A 49 5.78 12.20 -11.26
N ARG A 50 5.32 12.69 -12.42
CA ARG A 50 6.01 13.80 -13.11
C ARG A 50 6.04 15.08 -12.28
N LYS A 51 4.95 15.40 -11.58
CA LYS A 51 4.92 16.56 -10.68
C LYS A 51 5.92 16.42 -9.52
N LEU A 52 5.95 15.26 -8.88
CA LEU A 52 6.89 14.98 -7.79
C LEU A 52 8.36 15.01 -8.27
N GLU A 53 8.63 14.48 -9.47
CA GLU A 53 9.96 14.54 -10.11
C GLU A 53 10.35 16.01 -10.40
N THR A 54 9.46 16.80 -10.99
CA THR A 54 9.69 18.23 -11.26
C THR A 54 9.90 19.03 -9.98
N ALA A 55 9.21 18.68 -8.90
CA ALA A 55 9.41 19.28 -7.58
C ALA A 55 10.69 18.81 -6.87
N GLY A 56 11.45 17.88 -7.47
CA GLY A 56 12.69 17.35 -6.90
C GLY A 56 12.47 16.43 -5.68
N LEU A 57 11.26 15.92 -5.47
CA LEU A 57 10.91 15.09 -4.32
C LEU A 57 11.17 13.60 -4.55
N ILE A 58 11.25 13.19 -5.81
CA ILE A 58 11.59 11.82 -6.21
C ILE A 58 12.62 11.84 -7.33
N GLU A 59 13.34 10.74 -7.44
CA GLU A 59 14.30 10.48 -8.50
C GLU A 59 13.82 9.31 -9.36
N LYS A 60 13.92 9.50 -10.67
CA LYS A 60 13.55 8.50 -11.66
C LYS A 60 14.78 7.71 -12.11
N GLN A 61 14.70 6.41 -12.04
CA GLN A 61 15.78 5.51 -12.45
C GLN A 61 15.25 4.59 -13.55
N ARG A 62 16.11 4.31 -14.54
CA ARG A 62 15.82 3.30 -15.54
C ARG A 62 16.28 1.94 -15.02
N ASP A 63 15.40 1.00 -14.98
CA ASP A 63 15.74 -0.36 -14.65
C ASP A 63 16.62 -0.96 -15.77
N LYS A 64 17.80 -1.46 -15.41
CA LYS A 64 18.79 -1.98 -16.38
C LYS A 64 18.25 -3.15 -17.20
N ASN A 65 17.30 -3.90 -16.66
CA ASN A 65 16.76 -5.13 -17.26
C ASN A 65 15.32 -4.97 -17.77
N SER A 66 14.76 -3.75 -17.73
CA SER A 66 13.37 -3.49 -18.08
C SER A 66 13.24 -2.19 -18.87
N LYS A 67 12.21 -2.10 -19.70
CA LYS A 67 11.81 -0.84 -20.36
C LYS A 67 11.08 0.11 -19.43
N THR A 68 10.85 -0.28 -18.18
CA THR A 68 10.10 0.50 -17.20
C THR A 68 11.01 1.40 -16.38
N TYR A 69 10.44 2.48 -15.88
CA TYR A 69 11.11 3.36 -14.92
C TYR A 69 10.68 2.99 -13.50
N SER A 70 11.62 3.10 -12.56
CA SER A 70 11.36 3.05 -11.13
C SER A 70 11.66 4.40 -10.48
N TYR A 71 11.07 4.64 -9.34
CA TYR A 71 11.15 5.89 -8.60
C TYR A 71 11.62 5.61 -7.18
N THR A 72 12.51 6.48 -6.69
CA THR A 72 12.98 6.54 -5.31
C THR A 72 12.71 7.91 -4.75
N VAL A 73 12.62 8.03 -3.43
CA VAL A 73 12.47 9.33 -2.78
C VAL A 73 13.83 10.04 -2.74
N SER A 74 13.86 11.33 -3.04
CA SER A 74 15.05 12.18 -2.92
C SER A 74 15.30 12.58 -1.46
N GLU A 75 16.47 13.16 -1.16
CA GLU A 75 16.75 13.73 0.18
C GLU A 75 15.71 14.79 0.58
N LEU A 76 15.27 15.63 -0.36
CA LEU A 76 14.23 16.62 -0.12
C LEU A 76 12.89 15.96 0.18
N GLY A 77 12.54 14.90 -0.57
CA GLY A 77 11.33 14.12 -0.33
C GLY A 77 11.35 13.40 1.02
N VAL A 78 12.50 12.91 1.46
CA VAL A 78 12.66 12.32 2.80
C VAL A 78 12.40 13.39 3.87
N LYS A 79 13.01 14.55 3.77
CA LYS A 79 12.79 15.66 4.73
C LYS A 79 11.32 16.05 4.81
N LEU A 80 10.67 16.26 3.66
CA LEU A 80 9.26 16.63 3.60
C LEU A 80 8.35 15.58 4.25
N THR A 81 8.58 14.31 3.94
CA THR A 81 7.79 13.22 4.52
C THR A 81 8.04 13.03 6.00
N ASP A 82 9.26 13.28 6.51
CA ASP A 82 9.58 13.27 7.94
C ASP A 82 8.87 14.39 8.70
N GLU A 83 8.87 15.61 8.17
CA GLU A 83 8.14 16.73 8.75
C GLU A 83 6.64 16.47 8.82
N TYR A 84 6.05 15.98 7.73
CA TYR A 84 4.65 15.61 7.70
C TYR A 84 4.33 14.49 8.70
N TYR A 85 5.20 13.49 8.80
CA TYR A 85 5.04 12.40 9.75
C TYR A 85 5.03 12.91 11.20
N LYS A 86 5.95 13.79 11.56
CA LYS A 86 6.02 14.39 12.91
C LYS A 86 4.72 15.13 13.25
N VAL A 87 4.26 16.03 12.37
CA VAL A 87 3.03 16.79 12.57
C VAL A 87 1.82 15.86 12.73
N ARG A 88 1.72 14.87 11.85
CA ARG A 88 0.62 13.88 11.90
C ARG A 88 0.67 13.05 13.18
N ALA A 89 1.86 12.61 13.59
CA ALA A 89 2.03 11.83 14.82
C ALA A 89 1.64 12.64 16.05
N GLU A 90 2.04 13.91 16.15
CA GLU A 90 1.67 14.80 17.25
C GLU A 90 0.14 15.00 17.33
N ILE A 91 -0.51 15.25 16.18
CA ILE A 91 -1.97 15.41 16.13
C ILE A 91 -2.66 14.12 16.54
N LEU A 92 -2.20 12.97 16.00
CA LEU A 92 -2.77 11.65 16.29
C LEU A 92 -2.62 11.29 17.76
N VAL A 93 -1.42 11.48 18.34
CA VAL A 93 -1.16 11.18 19.75
C VAL A 93 -2.10 11.97 20.65
N LYS A 94 -2.22 13.29 20.42
CA LYS A 94 -3.15 14.12 21.19
C LYS A 94 -4.60 13.61 21.12
N ARG A 95 -5.05 13.19 19.96
CA ARG A 95 -6.40 12.63 19.80
C ARG A 95 -6.58 11.27 20.47
N LEU A 96 -5.53 10.45 20.46
CA LEU A 96 -5.56 9.15 21.11
C LEU A 96 -5.51 9.27 22.64
N GLU A 97 -4.81 10.26 23.19
CA GLU A 97 -4.78 10.53 24.63
C GLU A 97 -6.14 10.90 25.21
N GLU A 98 -7.07 11.39 24.38
CA GLU A 98 -8.46 11.63 24.78
C GLU A 98 -9.26 10.33 25.03
N ILE A 99 -8.75 9.17 24.58
CA ILE A 99 -9.37 7.87 24.76
C ILE A 99 -8.79 7.21 26.03
N SER A 100 -9.63 7.00 27.04
CA SER A 100 -9.19 6.29 28.25
C SER A 100 -8.66 4.89 27.93
N GLU A 101 -7.55 4.51 28.56
CA GLU A 101 -6.94 3.18 28.41
C GLU A 101 -6.61 2.78 26.96
N VAL A 102 -6.23 3.77 26.15
CA VAL A 102 -5.99 3.59 24.71
C VAL A 102 -4.98 2.48 24.41
N SER A 103 -3.89 2.41 25.20
CA SER A 103 -2.85 1.39 25.04
C SER A 103 -3.37 -0.02 25.24
N GLU A 104 -4.19 -0.24 26.28
CA GLU A 104 -4.81 -1.54 26.56
C GLU A 104 -5.79 -1.94 25.46
N LYS A 105 -6.58 -0.97 24.98
CA LYS A 105 -7.52 -1.19 23.87
C LYS A 105 -6.80 -1.57 22.58
N PHE A 106 -5.68 -0.91 22.26
CA PHE A 106 -4.85 -1.28 21.11
C PHE A 106 -4.24 -2.67 21.26
N GLU A 107 -3.76 -3.03 22.44
CA GLU A 107 -3.20 -4.35 22.67
C GLU A 107 -4.26 -5.45 22.48
N LYS A 108 -5.46 -5.27 23.04
CA LYS A 108 -6.58 -6.20 22.86
C LYS A 108 -6.99 -6.32 21.39
N ALA A 109 -7.10 -5.20 20.68
CA ALA A 109 -7.44 -5.19 19.25
C ALA A 109 -6.35 -5.87 18.41
N SER A 110 -5.08 -5.63 18.67
CA SER A 110 -3.96 -6.27 18.00
C SER A 110 -3.95 -7.78 18.18
N ARG A 111 -4.16 -8.26 19.41
CA ARG A 111 -4.26 -9.69 19.71
C ARG A 111 -5.44 -10.34 18.99
N PHE A 112 -6.59 -9.67 18.95
CA PHE A 112 -7.78 -10.16 18.24
C PHE A 112 -7.55 -10.25 16.74
N LEU A 113 -6.97 -9.23 16.11
CA LEU A 113 -6.64 -9.25 14.69
C LEU A 113 -5.62 -10.33 14.34
N SER A 114 -4.61 -10.56 15.19
CA SER A 114 -3.64 -11.64 14.98
C SER A 114 -4.30 -13.02 15.06
N LEU A 115 -5.24 -13.21 15.99
CA LEU A 115 -6.02 -14.45 16.07
C LEU A 115 -6.86 -14.67 14.81
N LEU A 116 -7.57 -13.63 14.34
CA LEU A 116 -8.35 -13.70 13.09
C LEU A 116 -7.48 -14.04 11.90
N THR A 117 -6.31 -13.42 11.76
CA THR A 117 -5.37 -13.72 10.68
C THR A 117 -5.00 -15.21 10.68
N GLY A 118 -4.66 -15.78 11.85
CA GLY A 118 -4.37 -17.20 11.98
C GLY A 118 -5.53 -18.11 11.57
N ILE A 119 -6.75 -17.77 11.98
CA ILE A 119 -7.97 -18.52 11.61
C ILE A 119 -8.21 -18.46 10.09
N TYR A 120 -8.06 -17.29 9.46
CA TYR A 120 -8.22 -17.14 8.02
C TYR A 120 -7.16 -17.92 7.24
N GLU A 121 -5.91 -17.93 7.68
CA GLU A 121 -4.84 -18.70 7.06
C GLU A 121 -5.07 -20.20 7.17
N GLU A 122 -5.57 -20.69 8.31
CA GLU A 122 -5.91 -22.09 8.51
C GLU A 122 -7.09 -22.49 7.62
N ALA A 123 -8.17 -21.72 7.62
CA ALA A 123 -9.33 -21.95 6.76
C ALA A 123 -8.97 -21.93 5.27
N ALA A 124 -8.07 -21.07 4.85
CA ALA A 124 -7.58 -21.03 3.46
C ALA A 124 -6.79 -22.30 3.10
N ARG A 125 -5.94 -22.79 4.01
CA ARG A 125 -5.22 -24.06 3.81
C ARG A 125 -6.18 -25.24 3.73
N ASP A 126 -7.14 -25.33 4.62
CA ASP A 126 -8.14 -26.38 4.64
C ASP A 126 -8.98 -26.38 3.36
N SER A 127 -9.42 -25.21 2.93
CA SER A 127 -10.19 -25.04 1.69
C SER A 127 -9.41 -25.48 0.44
N ALA A 128 -8.10 -25.29 0.42
CA ALA A 128 -7.24 -25.69 -0.69
C ALA A 128 -7.08 -27.23 -0.78
N THR A 129 -7.37 -27.97 0.29
CA THR A 129 -7.30 -29.43 0.32
C THR A 129 -8.61 -30.11 -0.08
N ILE A 130 -9.72 -29.35 -0.15
CA ILE A 130 -11.02 -29.87 -0.59
C ILE A 130 -10.98 -30.01 -2.11
N THR A 131 -10.81 -31.26 -2.59
CA THR A 131 -11.01 -31.56 -4.01
C THR A 131 -12.51 -31.47 -4.31
N PRO A 132 -12.96 -30.69 -5.29
CA PRO A 132 -14.36 -30.73 -5.69
C PRO A 132 -14.74 -32.13 -6.06
N LEU A 133 -15.81 -32.68 -5.47
CA LEU A 133 -16.40 -33.94 -5.95
C LEU A 133 -16.74 -33.71 -7.43
N ARG A 134 -16.09 -34.45 -8.30
CA ARG A 134 -16.42 -34.48 -9.70
C ARG A 134 -17.83 -35.09 -9.75
N ASP A 135 -18.80 -34.28 -10.17
CA ASP A 135 -20.12 -34.83 -10.50
C ASP A 135 -19.88 -35.84 -11.59
N ASP A 136 -19.95 -37.13 -11.25
CA ASP A 136 -19.97 -38.24 -12.21
C ASP A 136 -21.24 -38.02 -13.04
N GLU A 137 -21.10 -37.53 -14.23
CA GLU A 137 -22.18 -37.53 -15.23
C GLU A 137 -22.63 -38.97 -15.41
N PRO A 138 -23.93 -39.24 -15.24
CA PRO A 138 -24.44 -40.57 -15.54
C PRO A 138 -24.23 -40.85 -17.03
N GLY A 139 -23.42 -41.86 -17.34
CA GLY A 139 -23.14 -42.29 -18.70
C GLY A 139 -24.43 -42.50 -19.50
N GLU A 140 -24.46 -41.93 -20.70
CA GLU A 140 -25.52 -42.15 -21.67
C GLU A 140 -25.65 -43.67 -21.94
N PRO A 141 -26.87 -44.21 -21.94
CA PRO A 141 -27.08 -45.61 -22.35
C PRO A 141 -26.80 -45.77 -23.84
N GLY A 142 -25.81 -46.58 -24.16
CA GLY A 142 -25.50 -46.95 -25.54
C GLY A 142 -26.75 -47.43 -26.29
N THR A 143 -27.02 -46.79 -27.41
CA THR A 143 -27.98 -47.26 -28.40
C THR A 143 -27.29 -48.31 -29.25
N ASP A 144 -27.52 -49.59 -28.90
CA ASP A 144 -27.37 -50.70 -29.84
C ASP A 144 -28.51 -50.65 -30.85
N SER A 145 -28.16 -50.57 -32.15
CA SER A 145 -28.95 -51.08 -33.26
C SER A 145 -28.05 -51.31 -34.48
#